data_f7a9f1b96935e5add98ac92fb4c72251
#
_entry.id   f7a9f1b96935e5add98ac92fb4c72251
#
_cell.length_a   1.000
_cell.length_b   1.000
_cell.length_c   1.000
_cell.angle_alpha   90.00
_cell.angle_beta   90.00
_cell.angle_gamma   90.00
#
_symmetry.space_group_name_H-M   'P 1'
#
loop_
_entity.id
_entity.type
_entity.pdbx_description
1 polymer ?
#
loop_
_entity_poly.entity_id
_entity_poly.type
_entity_poly.pdbx_seq_one_letter_code
_entity_poly.pdbx_strand_id
1 'polypeptide(L)'
;MKRDILDAKFFDTRIREENIGGKERVLGYFLGPVSVVFLNSILNNYLNVYYTDVVQLGHVWNGWFLTVFPIVVKVLDALTFLLMGIIVDRFYSRQGVARPWILFSAPLLALSFILLFFFPSGNRGLMLIWIFVSYNLFYSIAYTAYNTCHTLLVPLSTRNREQRGKLSVLTNTQGMFSGMLVAVMFPTFVIPAIGISRRNWIVLMAALAAVMLPCVLLEYFYTRERVTEESRKRGEQHIDNVENAGLDHCAEEGKINVGQNAASHKRSMKEQLRLCLQSRSWTVLMIYLVLSQLTGLLASFGTFYYCNWVLGSYNDGYTQALYYAVGNAPLGLGLFLCRPVCKKFGRQNAMAGGFLLAAAGTAVCVWNPQNIKVVLAGQVLKSIGLIPSTYMVSAMLGDALDDVEEKTGVRCDGFSSSVYNIVFTLTTGVAMCILNLGLTQLGYVAPEMDDIPLQNEAVRGFFTFCTVGLPTILYPLIAVVLWMETKRVKTGKKAKQK
;
A
#
# COMPACT_ATOMS: atom_id res chain seq x y z
N MET A 1 -29.21 -26.35 13.15
CA MET A 1 -27.91 -26.42 12.47
C MET A 1 -28.10 -25.95 11.03
N LYS A 2 -27.95 -24.65 10.76
CA LYS A 2 -27.96 -24.13 9.37
C LYS A 2 -26.65 -24.60 8.72
N ARG A 3 -26.74 -25.47 7.70
CA ARG A 3 -25.58 -25.77 6.85
C ARG A 3 -25.16 -24.49 6.18
N ASP A 4 -24.02 -23.95 6.59
CA ASP A 4 -23.43 -22.81 5.90
C ASP A 4 -23.10 -23.26 4.46
N ILE A 5 -23.43 -22.40 3.49
CA ILE A 5 -23.14 -22.64 2.05
C ILE A 5 -21.66 -22.98 1.86
N LEU A 6 -20.79 -22.43 2.71
CA LEU A 6 -19.34 -22.66 2.70
C LEU A 6 -18.92 -24.06 3.18
N ASP A 7 -19.83 -24.88 3.72
CA ASP A 7 -19.54 -26.26 4.15
C ASP A 7 -19.51 -27.28 2.99
N ALA A 8 -19.87 -26.85 1.77
CA ALA A 8 -19.81 -27.69 0.60
C ALA A 8 -18.35 -28.01 0.22
N LYS A 9 -18.07 -29.29 -0.11
CA LYS A 9 -16.72 -29.77 -0.52
C LYS A 9 -16.09 -28.96 -1.69
N PHE A 10 -16.92 -28.31 -2.49
CA PHE A 10 -16.47 -27.48 -3.61
C PHE A 10 -15.60 -26.30 -3.15
N PHE A 11 -15.87 -25.74 -1.97
CA PHE A 11 -15.16 -24.59 -1.40
C PHE A 11 -13.92 -24.99 -0.59
N ASP A 12 -13.62 -26.29 -0.43
CA ASP A 12 -12.42 -26.73 0.27
C ASP A 12 -11.14 -26.33 -0.46
N THR A 13 -10.08 -26.10 0.31
CA THR A 13 -8.75 -25.84 -0.26
C THR A 13 -8.27 -27.05 -1.07
N ARG A 14 -7.59 -26.78 -2.17
CA ARG A 14 -6.94 -27.82 -3.00
C ARG A 14 -5.56 -28.22 -2.47
N ILE A 15 -5.06 -27.54 -1.44
CA ILE A 15 -3.78 -27.83 -0.79
C ILE A 15 -4.02 -28.79 0.37
N ARG A 16 -3.47 -30.01 0.26
CA ARG A 16 -3.56 -31.05 1.30
C ARG A 16 -2.26 -31.22 2.07
N GLU A 17 -1.15 -30.71 1.54
CA GLU A 17 0.19 -30.83 2.13
C GLU A 17 0.26 -30.15 3.48
N GLU A 18 0.97 -30.74 4.45
CA GLU A 18 1.19 -30.15 5.78
C GLU A 18 2.14 -28.95 5.70
N ASN A 19 3.15 -29.03 4.82
CA ASN A 19 4.09 -27.95 4.57
C ASN A 19 3.69 -27.13 3.34
N ILE A 20 4.24 -25.90 3.25
CA ILE A 20 3.97 -25.02 2.12
C ILE A 20 4.69 -25.54 0.87
N GLY A 21 3.91 -26.09 -0.05
CA GLY A 21 4.38 -26.66 -1.30
C GLY A 21 4.62 -25.62 -2.41
N GLY A 22 5.22 -26.08 -3.52
CA GLY A 22 5.50 -25.22 -4.69
C GLY A 22 4.22 -24.67 -5.35
N LYS A 23 3.19 -25.49 -5.46
CA LYS A 23 1.88 -25.10 -6.03
C LYS A 23 1.23 -23.97 -5.22
N GLU A 24 1.25 -24.08 -3.90
CA GLU A 24 0.69 -23.07 -3.00
C GLU A 24 1.44 -21.73 -3.14
N ARG A 25 2.78 -21.78 -3.22
CA ARG A 25 3.61 -20.56 -3.40
C ARG A 25 3.30 -19.87 -4.72
N VAL A 26 3.26 -20.62 -5.82
CA VAL A 26 3.10 -20.03 -7.17
C VAL A 26 1.65 -19.61 -7.42
N LEU A 27 0.67 -20.50 -7.22
CA LEU A 27 -0.73 -20.22 -7.53
C LEU A 27 -1.43 -19.40 -6.46
N GLY A 28 -1.19 -19.71 -5.18
CA GLY A 28 -1.85 -19.03 -4.06
C GLY A 28 -1.21 -17.68 -3.72
N TYR A 29 0.10 -17.64 -3.54
CA TYR A 29 0.78 -16.43 -3.00
C TYR A 29 1.46 -15.55 -4.06
N PHE A 30 1.64 -16.01 -5.30
CA PHE A 30 2.21 -15.20 -6.37
C PHE A 30 1.17 -14.84 -7.42
N LEU A 31 0.63 -15.80 -8.17
CA LEU A 31 -0.29 -15.52 -9.28
C LEU A 31 -1.67 -15.01 -8.83
N GLY A 32 -2.20 -15.54 -7.71
CA GLY A 32 -3.49 -15.11 -7.18
C GLY A 32 -3.55 -13.61 -6.92
N PRO A 33 -2.71 -13.07 -6.04
CA PRO A 33 -2.76 -11.66 -5.66
C PRO A 33 -2.16 -10.71 -6.70
N VAL A 34 -1.32 -11.20 -7.67
CA VAL A 34 -0.70 -10.36 -8.73
C VAL A 34 -1.74 -9.48 -9.42
N SER A 35 -2.90 -10.04 -9.77
CA SER A 35 -3.91 -9.31 -10.52
C SER A 35 -4.50 -8.14 -9.73
N VAL A 36 -4.83 -8.33 -8.45
CA VAL A 36 -5.41 -7.27 -7.61
C VAL A 36 -4.38 -6.17 -7.36
N VAL A 37 -3.13 -6.54 -7.05
CA VAL A 37 -2.05 -5.57 -6.84
C VAL A 37 -1.73 -4.80 -8.12
N PHE A 38 -1.77 -5.49 -9.28
CA PHE A 38 -1.59 -4.87 -10.60
C PHE A 38 -2.69 -3.84 -10.88
N LEU A 39 -3.97 -4.20 -10.68
CA LEU A 39 -5.10 -3.27 -10.88
C LEU A 39 -5.07 -2.11 -9.88
N ASN A 40 -4.76 -2.37 -8.62
CA ASN A 40 -4.58 -1.30 -7.63
C ASN A 40 -3.44 -0.34 -8.01
N SER A 41 -2.35 -0.86 -8.59
CA SER A 41 -1.25 -0.02 -9.09
C SER A 41 -1.69 0.84 -10.29
N ILE A 42 -2.54 0.33 -11.17
CA ILE A 42 -3.15 1.13 -12.26
C ILE A 42 -4.00 2.25 -11.66
N LEU A 43 -4.89 1.95 -10.73
CA LEU A 43 -5.74 2.97 -10.10
C LEU A 43 -4.92 4.05 -9.39
N ASN A 44 -3.90 3.67 -8.64
CA ASN A 44 -3.07 4.63 -7.92
C ASN A 44 -2.32 5.59 -8.85
N ASN A 45 -1.89 5.13 -10.02
CA ASN A 45 -1.11 5.97 -10.94
C ASN A 45 -1.98 6.68 -11.99
N TYR A 46 -3.08 6.08 -12.44
CA TYR A 46 -3.81 6.55 -13.62
C TYR A 46 -5.28 6.91 -13.39
N LEU A 47 -5.88 6.60 -12.23
CA LEU A 47 -7.27 6.97 -11.96
C LEU A 47 -7.45 8.50 -11.92
N ASN A 48 -6.49 9.22 -11.33
CA ASN A 48 -6.54 10.68 -11.33
C ASN A 48 -6.40 11.24 -12.74
N VAL A 49 -5.50 10.68 -13.55
CA VAL A 49 -5.35 11.04 -14.97
C VAL A 49 -6.64 10.79 -15.75
N TYR A 50 -7.30 9.66 -15.51
CA TYR A 50 -8.60 9.38 -16.10
C TYR A 50 -9.64 10.46 -15.75
N TYR A 51 -9.68 10.89 -14.50
CA TYR A 51 -10.62 11.94 -14.05
C TYR A 51 -10.25 13.34 -14.58
N THR A 52 -8.98 13.67 -14.70
CA THR A 52 -8.52 14.99 -15.18
C THR A 52 -8.56 15.10 -16.70
N ASP A 53 -8.03 14.11 -17.42
CA ASP A 53 -7.76 14.20 -18.86
C ASP A 53 -8.89 13.58 -19.70
N VAL A 54 -9.45 12.43 -19.27
CA VAL A 54 -10.48 11.71 -20.05
C VAL A 54 -11.89 12.20 -19.69
N VAL A 55 -12.18 12.38 -18.39
CA VAL A 55 -13.51 12.82 -17.91
C VAL A 55 -13.60 14.33 -17.79
N GLN A 56 -12.46 15.02 -17.69
CA GLN A 56 -12.33 16.48 -17.59
C GLN A 56 -13.07 17.07 -16.37
N LEU A 57 -12.96 16.40 -15.21
CA LEU A 57 -13.60 16.87 -13.98
C LEU A 57 -12.99 18.15 -13.39
N GLY A 58 -11.87 18.64 -13.94
CA GLY A 58 -11.22 19.88 -13.51
C GLY A 58 -12.14 21.12 -13.55
N HIS A 59 -13.16 21.12 -14.40
CA HIS A 59 -14.13 22.20 -14.48
C HIS A 59 -15.28 22.07 -13.47
N VAL A 60 -15.40 20.95 -12.73
CA VAL A 60 -16.48 20.71 -11.79
C VAL A 60 -16.20 21.48 -10.50
N TRP A 61 -17.14 22.37 -10.14
CA TRP A 61 -17.01 23.28 -9.00
C TRP A 61 -15.69 24.06 -9.00
N ASN A 62 -15.23 24.52 -10.16
CA ASN A 62 -13.92 25.17 -10.33
C ASN A 62 -12.75 24.33 -9.77
N GLY A 63 -12.80 23.00 -9.96
CA GLY A 63 -11.77 22.06 -9.52
C GLY A 63 -11.85 21.62 -8.05
N TRP A 64 -12.71 22.22 -7.25
CA TRP A 64 -12.85 21.86 -5.83
C TRP A 64 -13.28 20.40 -5.62
N PHE A 65 -14.04 19.82 -6.54
CA PHE A 65 -14.41 18.41 -6.44
C PHE A 65 -13.15 17.50 -6.40
N LEU A 66 -12.29 17.62 -7.40
CA LEU A 66 -11.04 16.81 -7.46
C LEU A 66 -10.06 17.12 -6.32
N THR A 67 -10.14 18.30 -5.72
CA THR A 67 -9.30 18.70 -4.60
C THR A 67 -9.76 18.07 -3.28
N VAL A 68 -11.06 18.12 -2.98
CA VAL A 68 -11.63 17.67 -1.69
C VAL A 68 -11.93 16.16 -1.71
N PHE A 69 -12.38 15.65 -2.84
CA PHE A 69 -12.78 14.23 -3.00
C PHE A 69 -11.73 13.23 -2.47
N PRO A 70 -10.42 13.33 -2.81
CA PRO A 70 -9.43 12.37 -2.34
C PRO A 70 -9.29 12.34 -0.80
N ILE A 71 -9.41 13.49 -0.14
CA ILE A 71 -9.32 13.54 1.33
C ILE A 71 -10.51 12.81 1.94
N VAL A 72 -11.74 13.13 1.50
CA VAL A 72 -12.97 12.54 2.04
C VAL A 72 -12.96 11.02 1.89
N VAL A 73 -12.65 10.52 0.69
CA VAL A 73 -12.66 9.07 0.45
C VAL A 73 -11.54 8.37 1.21
N LYS A 74 -10.37 8.98 1.41
CA LYS A 74 -9.28 8.39 2.19
C LYS A 74 -9.55 8.37 3.69
N VAL A 75 -10.32 9.30 4.21
CA VAL A 75 -10.83 9.23 5.59
C VAL A 75 -11.80 8.05 5.73
N LEU A 76 -12.70 7.86 4.77
CA LEU A 76 -13.61 6.70 4.77
C LEU A 76 -12.84 5.39 4.64
N ASP A 77 -11.83 5.30 3.77
CA ASP A 77 -10.96 4.13 3.65
C ASP A 77 -10.28 3.79 4.99
N ALA A 78 -9.75 4.78 5.70
CA ALA A 78 -9.12 4.56 7.01
C ALA A 78 -10.12 4.02 8.05
N LEU A 79 -11.35 4.54 8.08
CA LEU A 79 -12.40 4.06 8.97
C LEU A 79 -12.83 2.63 8.64
N THR A 80 -13.00 2.32 7.36
CA THR A 80 -13.40 0.97 6.92
C THR A 80 -12.31 -0.07 7.16
N PHE A 81 -11.02 0.29 7.07
CA PHE A 81 -9.91 -0.59 7.47
C PHE A 81 -10.02 -1.00 8.95
N LEU A 82 -10.32 -0.06 9.84
CA LEU A 82 -10.51 -0.37 11.27
C LEU A 82 -11.73 -1.27 11.49
N LEU A 83 -12.84 -0.97 10.81
CA LEU A 83 -14.06 -1.78 10.92
C LEU A 83 -13.84 -3.19 10.39
N MET A 84 -13.15 -3.34 9.25
CA MET A 84 -12.88 -4.64 8.66
C MET A 84 -12.01 -5.52 9.55
N GLY A 85 -11.00 -4.94 10.21
CA GLY A 85 -10.21 -5.65 11.22
C GLY A 85 -11.09 -6.27 12.31
N ILE A 86 -12.02 -5.48 12.87
CA ILE A 86 -12.96 -5.96 13.90
C ILE A 86 -13.91 -7.05 13.37
N ILE A 87 -14.37 -6.91 12.12
CA ILE A 87 -15.27 -7.88 11.48
C ILE A 87 -14.55 -9.21 11.27
N VAL A 88 -13.34 -9.17 10.74
CA VAL A 88 -12.52 -10.37 10.46
C VAL A 88 -12.20 -11.12 11.76
N ASP A 89 -11.85 -10.41 12.83
CA ASP A 89 -11.55 -11.02 14.13
C ASP A 89 -12.76 -11.72 14.77
N ARG A 90 -13.99 -11.30 14.42
CA ARG A 90 -15.24 -11.90 14.92
C ARG A 90 -15.78 -13.01 14.03
N PHE A 91 -15.30 -13.06 12.79
CA PHE A 91 -15.81 -14.03 11.82
C PHE A 91 -14.95 -15.30 11.84
N TYR A 92 -15.58 -16.41 12.15
CA TYR A 92 -14.93 -17.72 12.16
C TYR A 92 -15.72 -18.71 11.30
N SER A 93 -15.07 -19.33 10.32
CA SER A 93 -15.69 -20.35 9.49
C SER A 93 -14.87 -21.63 9.48
N ARG A 94 -15.46 -22.73 9.01
CA ARG A 94 -14.78 -24.01 8.83
C ARG A 94 -13.55 -23.89 7.91
N GLN A 95 -13.57 -22.96 6.99
CA GLN A 95 -12.52 -22.76 5.98
C GLN A 95 -11.41 -21.80 6.43
N GLY A 96 -11.55 -21.19 7.58
CA GLY A 96 -10.62 -20.24 8.13
C GLY A 96 -11.28 -18.89 8.43
N VAL A 97 -10.43 -17.92 8.75
CA VAL A 97 -10.82 -16.54 9.10
C VAL A 97 -10.73 -15.62 7.88
N ALA A 98 -9.65 -15.72 7.09
CA ALA A 98 -9.36 -14.82 5.97
C ALA A 98 -9.89 -15.32 4.61
N ARG A 99 -9.77 -16.62 4.32
CA ARG A 99 -10.16 -17.21 3.02
C ARG A 99 -11.59 -16.92 2.58
N PRO A 100 -12.63 -17.04 3.43
CA PRO A 100 -14.00 -16.72 3.02
C PRO A 100 -14.17 -15.28 2.52
N TRP A 101 -13.49 -14.33 3.13
CA TRP A 101 -13.53 -12.92 2.72
C TRP A 101 -12.87 -12.70 1.36
N ILE A 102 -11.79 -13.42 1.03
CA ILE A 102 -11.17 -13.40 -0.30
C ILE A 102 -12.17 -13.89 -1.36
N LEU A 103 -12.90 -14.96 -1.08
CA LEU A 103 -13.93 -15.47 -1.99
C LEU A 103 -15.06 -14.44 -2.21
N PHE A 104 -15.59 -13.84 -1.14
CA PHE A 104 -16.66 -12.85 -1.24
C PHE A 104 -16.19 -11.54 -1.90
N SER A 105 -14.94 -11.15 -1.67
CA SER A 105 -14.39 -9.93 -2.28
C SER A 105 -14.12 -10.08 -3.78
N ALA A 106 -13.88 -11.30 -4.30
CA ALA A 106 -13.53 -11.50 -5.70
C ALA A 106 -14.55 -10.93 -6.70
N PRO A 107 -15.85 -11.31 -6.66
CA PRO A 107 -16.83 -10.74 -7.58
C PRO A 107 -17.10 -9.25 -7.29
N LEU A 108 -17.03 -8.83 -6.03
CA LEU A 108 -17.23 -7.44 -5.64
C LEU A 108 -16.11 -6.55 -6.14
N LEU A 109 -14.84 -7.00 -6.09
CA LEU A 109 -13.69 -6.32 -6.68
C LEU A 109 -13.86 -6.14 -8.18
N ALA A 110 -14.23 -7.21 -8.90
CA ALA A 110 -14.39 -7.15 -10.36
C ALA A 110 -15.51 -6.18 -10.76
N LEU A 111 -16.66 -6.28 -10.10
CA LEU A 111 -17.80 -5.39 -10.36
C LEU A 111 -17.46 -3.94 -10.03
N SER A 112 -16.96 -3.67 -8.84
CA SER A 112 -16.66 -2.29 -8.40
C SER A 112 -15.55 -1.65 -9.22
N PHE A 113 -14.56 -2.44 -9.68
CA PHE A 113 -13.50 -1.97 -10.58
C PHE A 113 -14.06 -1.48 -11.93
N ILE A 114 -15.02 -2.21 -12.51
CA ILE A 114 -15.69 -1.79 -13.74
C ILE A 114 -16.52 -0.52 -13.50
N LEU A 115 -17.24 -0.45 -12.39
CA LEU A 115 -18.09 0.69 -12.04
C LEU A 115 -17.31 2.00 -11.83
N LEU A 116 -16.02 1.94 -11.49
CA LEU A 116 -15.14 3.11 -11.38
C LEU A 116 -14.99 3.87 -12.72
N PHE A 117 -15.02 3.16 -13.83
CA PHE A 117 -14.82 3.72 -15.17
C PHE A 117 -16.14 3.90 -15.94
N PHE A 118 -17.17 3.19 -15.53
CA PHE A 118 -18.50 3.28 -16.12
C PHE A 118 -19.42 4.17 -15.27
N PHE A 119 -19.75 5.35 -15.74
CA PHE A 119 -20.68 6.26 -15.06
C PHE A 119 -21.68 6.89 -16.04
N PRO A 120 -22.89 7.26 -15.59
CA PRO A 120 -23.94 7.82 -16.46
C PRO A 120 -23.50 9.17 -17.04
N SER A 121 -23.74 9.36 -18.34
CA SER A 121 -23.55 10.62 -19.06
C SER A 121 -24.90 11.36 -19.13
N GLY A 122 -24.90 12.66 -18.87
CA GLY A 122 -26.08 13.51 -19.05
C GLY A 122 -26.49 14.33 -17.82
N ASN A 123 -26.28 13.82 -16.60
CA ASN A 123 -26.56 14.58 -15.38
C ASN A 123 -25.27 14.66 -14.52
N ARG A 124 -24.71 15.86 -14.40
CA ARG A 124 -23.45 16.08 -13.64
C ARG A 124 -23.58 15.65 -12.18
N GLY A 125 -24.69 15.94 -11.51
CA GLY A 125 -24.90 15.57 -10.13
C GLY A 125 -24.92 14.04 -9.94
N LEU A 126 -25.63 13.32 -10.81
CA LEU A 126 -25.67 11.86 -10.78
C LEU A 126 -24.30 11.26 -11.06
N MET A 127 -23.52 11.83 -11.98
CA MET A 127 -22.14 11.40 -12.27
C MET A 127 -21.23 11.54 -11.06
N LEU A 128 -21.28 12.65 -10.33
CA LEU A 128 -20.44 12.87 -9.13
C LEU A 128 -20.82 11.91 -7.99
N ILE A 129 -22.11 11.70 -7.76
CA ILE A 129 -22.59 10.72 -6.78
C ILE A 129 -22.13 9.33 -7.18
N TRP A 130 -22.21 8.97 -8.45
CA TRP A 130 -21.76 7.68 -8.95
C TRP A 130 -20.26 7.46 -8.74
N ILE A 131 -19.43 8.46 -9.07
CA ILE A 131 -17.97 8.40 -8.85
C ILE A 131 -17.68 8.20 -7.37
N PHE A 132 -18.37 8.94 -6.48
CA PHE A 132 -18.20 8.79 -5.04
C PHE A 132 -18.59 7.38 -4.56
N VAL A 133 -19.74 6.88 -4.98
CA VAL A 133 -20.24 5.56 -4.58
C VAL A 133 -19.37 4.43 -5.13
N SER A 134 -19.02 4.46 -6.43
CA SER A 134 -18.20 3.44 -7.05
C SER A 134 -16.76 3.40 -6.50
N TYR A 135 -16.19 4.57 -6.19
CA TYR A 135 -14.88 4.66 -5.54
C TYR A 135 -14.90 4.00 -4.15
N ASN A 136 -15.88 4.34 -3.32
CA ASN A 136 -15.98 3.76 -1.97
C ASN A 136 -16.36 2.27 -2.02
N LEU A 137 -17.17 1.85 -2.99
CA LEU A 137 -17.47 0.43 -3.19
C LEU A 137 -16.20 -0.39 -3.48
N PHE A 138 -15.30 0.16 -4.32
CA PHE A 138 -14.03 -0.49 -4.62
C PHE A 138 -13.06 -0.39 -3.43
N TYR A 139 -12.64 0.81 -3.04
CA TYR A 139 -11.57 1.00 -2.07
C TYR A 139 -12.00 0.70 -0.64
N SER A 140 -13.13 1.28 -0.20
CA SER A 140 -13.54 1.18 1.20
C SER A 140 -14.19 -0.16 1.54
N ILE A 141 -14.78 -0.87 0.57
CA ILE A 141 -15.46 -2.14 0.84
C ILE A 141 -14.69 -3.31 0.23
N ALA A 142 -14.64 -3.43 -1.11
CA ALA A 142 -14.11 -4.61 -1.78
C ALA A 142 -12.60 -4.80 -1.57
N TYR A 143 -11.82 -3.76 -1.83
CA TYR A 143 -10.36 -3.80 -1.68
C TYR A 143 -9.93 -3.89 -0.22
N THR A 144 -10.60 -3.18 0.69
CA THR A 144 -10.31 -3.25 2.12
C THR A 144 -10.57 -4.67 2.66
N ALA A 145 -11.68 -5.31 2.29
CA ALA A 145 -11.99 -6.68 2.67
C ALA A 145 -10.94 -7.67 2.14
N TYR A 146 -10.61 -7.55 0.86
CA TYR A 146 -9.57 -8.38 0.24
C TYR A 146 -8.20 -8.17 0.87
N ASN A 147 -7.71 -6.93 0.91
CA ASN A 147 -6.34 -6.61 1.32
C ASN A 147 -6.07 -6.95 2.79
N THR A 148 -7.04 -6.71 3.68
CA THR A 148 -6.94 -7.11 5.09
C THR A 148 -6.77 -8.62 5.20
N CYS A 149 -7.57 -9.40 4.49
CA CYS A 149 -7.53 -10.86 4.54
C CYS A 149 -6.32 -11.44 3.82
N HIS A 150 -5.92 -10.86 2.67
CA HIS A 150 -4.70 -11.23 1.97
C HIS A 150 -3.44 -11.09 2.85
N THR A 151 -3.31 -9.98 3.57
CA THR A 151 -2.16 -9.77 4.47
C THR A 151 -2.14 -10.73 5.66
N LEU A 152 -3.31 -11.20 6.11
CA LEU A 152 -3.45 -12.19 7.18
C LEU A 152 -3.13 -13.61 6.72
N LEU A 153 -3.20 -13.94 5.42
CA LEU A 153 -2.92 -15.30 4.94
C LEU A 153 -1.50 -15.77 5.29
N VAL A 154 -0.48 -14.90 5.18
CA VAL A 154 0.91 -15.27 5.46
C VAL A 154 1.11 -15.73 6.91
N PRO A 155 0.70 -14.98 7.95
CA PRO A 155 0.80 -15.46 9.34
C PRO A 155 -0.11 -16.64 9.65
N LEU A 156 -1.27 -16.80 8.98
CA LEU A 156 -2.21 -17.90 9.19
C LEU A 156 -1.82 -19.19 8.45
N SER A 157 -0.91 -19.12 7.47
CA SER A 157 -0.50 -20.28 6.66
C SER A 157 0.39 -21.25 7.41
N THR A 158 1.27 -20.78 8.30
CA THR A 158 2.24 -21.61 9.01
C THR A 158 2.78 -20.97 10.29
N ARG A 159 3.07 -21.79 11.31
CA ARG A 159 3.83 -21.38 12.50
C ARG A 159 5.34 -21.42 12.29
N ASN A 160 5.82 -22.11 11.25
CA ASN A 160 7.24 -22.21 10.97
C ASN A 160 7.78 -20.85 10.51
N ARG A 161 8.72 -20.26 11.30
CA ARG A 161 9.30 -18.95 11.04
C ARG A 161 10.04 -18.86 9.72
N GLU A 162 10.72 -19.93 9.30
CA GLU A 162 11.48 -19.96 8.05
C GLU A 162 10.53 -19.95 6.82
N GLN A 163 9.50 -20.81 6.83
CA GLN A 163 8.51 -20.87 5.76
C GLN A 163 7.73 -19.56 5.66
N ARG A 164 7.32 -18.98 6.79
CA ARG A 164 6.65 -17.69 6.85
C ARG A 164 7.52 -16.56 6.30
N GLY A 165 8.83 -16.57 6.63
CA GLY A 165 9.79 -15.62 6.06
C GLY A 165 9.91 -15.73 4.55
N LYS A 166 9.96 -16.94 4.00
CA LYS A 166 9.99 -17.18 2.55
C LYS A 166 8.71 -16.69 1.86
N LEU A 167 7.53 -16.90 2.47
CA LEU A 167 6.27 -16.37 1.95
C LEU A 167 6.22 -14.84 1.97
N SER A 168 6.64 -14.21 3.07
CA SER A 168 6.71 -12.74 3.15
C SER A 168 7.61 -12.14 2.07
N VAL A 169 8.76 -12.75 1.80
CA VAL A 169 9.63 -12.32 0.69
C VAL A 169 8.93 -12.48 -0.65
N LEU A 170 8.23 -13.60 -0.86
CA LEU A 170 7.51 -13.87 -2.10
C LEU A 170 6.39 -12.86 -2.37
N THR A 171 5.56 -12.56 -1.36
CA THR A 171 4.46 -11.58 -1.48
C THR A 171 4.97 -10.16 -1.70
N ASN A 172 6.06 -9.75 -1.02
CA ASN A 172 6.69 -8.46 -1.27
C ASN A 172 7.28 -8.37 -2.69
N THR A 173 7.96 -9.44 -3.16
CA THR A 173 8.50 -9.51 -4.52
C THR A 173 7.39 -9.43 -5.56
N GLN A 174 6.27 -10.10 -5.33
CA GLN A 174 5.09 -10.05 -6.17
C GLN A 174 4.52 -8.63 -6.26
N GLY A 175 4.42 -7.92 -5.13
CA GLY A 175 3.96 -6.52 -5.10
C GLY A 175 4.89 -5.59 -5.89
N MET A 176 6.21 -5.72 -5.72
CA MET A 176 7.20 -4.95 -6.47
C MET A 176 7.14 -5.25 -7.97
N PHE A 177 7.01 -6.53 -8.34
CA PHE A 177 6.88 -6.96 -9.74
C PHE A 177 5.63 -6.37 -10.41
N SER A 178 4.47 -6.45 -9.73
CA SER A 178 3.22 -5.87 -10.25
C SER A 178 3.32 -4.37 -10.44
N GLY A 179 3.89 -3.65 -9.46
CA GLY A 179 4.09 -2.20 -9.55
C GLY A 179 5.02 -1.80 -10.68
N MET A 180 6.15 -2.52 -10.86
CA MET A 180 7.10 -2.29 -11.96
C MET A 180 6.46 -2.58 -13.33
N LEU A 181 5.67 -3.66 -13.43
CA LEU A 181 4.98 -4.01 -14.67
C LEU A 181 4.03 -2.89 -15.11
N VAL A 182 3.23 -2.36 -14.18
CA VAL A 182 2.34 -1.21 -14.44
C VAL A 182 3.15 0.03 -14.81
N ALA A 183 4.21 0.34 -14.06
CA ALA A 183 4.99 1.55 -14.27
C ALA A 183 5.70 1.60 -15.63
N VAL A 184 6.04 0.44 -16.22
CA VAL A 184 6.74 0.35 -17.50
C VAL A 184 5.78 0.03 -18.64
N MET A 185 4.99 -1.06 -18.53
CA MET A 185 4.16 -1.53 -19.64
C MET A 185 2.94 -0.66 -19.90
N PHE A 186 2.34 -0.12 -18.83
CA PHE A 186 1.10 0.65 -18.99
C PHE A 186 1.32 1.94 -19.78
N PRO A 187 2.30 2.81 -19.47
CA PRO A 187 2.56 3.99 -20.29
C PRO A 187 3.13 3.68 -21.67
N THR A 188 3.92 2.60 -21.82
CA THR A 188 4.56 2.27 -23.10
C THR A 188 3.60 1.73 -24.14
N PHE A 189 2.71 0.82 -23.75
CA PHE A 189 1.86 0.09 -24.69
C PHE A 189 0.39 0.44 -24.55
N VAL A 190 -0.07 0.64 -23.32
CA VAL A 190 -1.50 0.76 -23.03
C VAL A 190 -1.99 2.18 -23.28
N ILE A 191 -1.36 3.18 -22.66
CA ILE A 191 -1.78 4.58 -22.80
C ILE A 191 -1.77 5.05 -24.26
N PRO A 192 -0.72 4.80 -25.08
CA PRO A 192 -0.75 5.16 -26.49
C PRO A 192 -1.85 4.47 -27.29
N ALA A 193 -2.19 3.22 -26.95
CA ALA A 193 -3.22 2.45 -27.64
C ALA A 193 -4.66 2.89 -27.29
N ILE A 194 -4.92 3.26 -26.03
CA ILE A 194 -6.28 3.64 -25.59
C ILE A 194 -6.54 5.15 -25.75
N GLY A 195 -5.47 5.98 -25.69
CA GLY A 195 -5.58 7.43 -25.74
C GLY A 195 -6.50 8.00 -24.67
N ILE A 196 -7.18 9.11 -25.00
CA ILE A 196 -8.19 9.77 -24.13
C ILE A 196 -9.62 9.30 -24.41
N SER A 197 -9.79 8.22 -25.18
CA SER A 197 -11.13 7.67 -25.47
C SER A 197 -11.72 6.96 -24.25
N ARG A 198 -12.77 7.53 -23.67
CA ARG A 198 -13.51 6.94 -22.56
C ARG A 198 -13.96 5.50 -22.81
N ARG A 199 -14.42 5.18 -24.04
CA ARG A 199 -14.85 3.84 -24.42
C ARG A 199 -13.72 2.83 -24.31
N ASN A 200 -12.53 3.19 -24.79
CA ASN A 200 -11.36 2.31 -24.76
C ASN A 200 -10.92 2.03 -23.31
N TRP A 201 -10.98 3.04 -22.44
CA TRP A 201 -10.70 2.85 -21.02
C TRP A 201 -11.69 1.87 -20.37
N ILE A 202 -12.99 2.02 -20.62
CA ILE A 202 -14.01 1.11 -20.06
C ILE A 202 -13.79 -0.33 -20.53
N VAL A 203 -13.57 -0.54 -21.85
CA VAL A 203 -13.35 -1.87 -22.42
C VAL A 203 -12.10 -2.53 -21.84
N LEU A 204 -10.99 -1.78 -21.78
CA LEU A 204 -9.75 -2.30 -21.20
C LEU A 204 -9.93 -2.68 -19.72
N MET A 205 -10.52 -1.80 -18.92
CA MET A 205 -10.69 -2.06 -17.49
C MET A 205 -11.66 -3.22 -17.23
N ALA A 206 -12.70 -3.38 -18.06
CA ALA A 206 -13.58 -4.54 -18.00
C ALA A 206 -12.84 -5.85 -18.36
N ALA A 207 -11.98 -5.83 -19.36
CA ALA A 207 -11.17 -6.99 -19.71
C ALA A 207 -10.19 -7.36 -18.59
N LEU A 208 -9.52 -6.38 -17.99
CA LEU A 208 -8.63 -6.60 -16.84
C LEU A 208 -9.38 -7.12 -15.60
N ALA A 209 -10.58 -6.63 -15.33
CA ALA A 209 -11.44 -7.14 -14.26
C ALA A 209 -11.84 -8.60 -14.49
N ALA A 210 -12.14 -8.97 -15.75
CA ALA A 210 -12.46 -10.35 -16.11
C ALA A 210 -11.28 -11.31 -15.89
N VAL A 211 -10.03 -10.85 -16.11
CA VAL A 211 -8.82 -11.63 -15.80
C VAL A 211 -8.52 -11.68 -14.31
N MET A 212 -8.82 -10.60 -13.57
CA MET A 212 -8.61 -10.56 -12.12
C MET A 212 -9.44 -11.62 -11.38
N LEU A 213 -10.69 -11.81 -11.75
CA LEU A 213 -11.61 -12.69 -11.06
C LEU A 213 -11.07 -14.14 -10.91
N PRO A 214 -10.66 -14.84 -11.98
CA PRO A 214 -10.08 -16.17 -11.84
C PRO A 214 -8.77 -16.17 -11.04
N CYS A 215 -7.95 -15.12 -11.10
CA CYS A 215 -6.72 -15.02 -10.31
C CYS A 215 -7.02 -14.97 -8.81
N VAL A 216 -7.97 -14.15 -8.37
CA VAL A 216 -8.38 -14.11 -6.95
C VAL A 216 -8.97 -15.45 -6.51
N LEU A 217 -9.70 -16.15 -7.38
CA LEU A 217 -10.17 -17.50 -7.09
C LEU A 217 -9.01 -18.51 -6.98
N LEU A 218 -7.93 -18.36 -7.74
CA LEU A 218 -6.71 -19.16 -7.53
C LEU A 218 -6.12 -18.93 -6.14
N GLU A 219 -6.03 -17.69 -5.67
CA GLU A 219 -5.58 -17.41 -4.30
C GLU A 219 -6.46 -18.14 -3.28
N TYR A 220 -7.78 -18.06 -3.40
CA TYR A 220 -8.71 -18.72 -2.52
C TYR A 220 -8.53 -20.25 -2.50
N PHE A 221 -8.47 -20.91 -3.67
CA PHE A 221 -8.39 -22.36 -3.77
C PHE A 221 -7.01 -22.93 -3.45
N TYR A 222 -5.93 -22.17 -3.68
CA TYR A 222 -4.55 -22.65 -3.50
C TYR A 222 -3.85 -22.07 -2.27
N THR A 223 -4.60 -21.53 -1.31
CA THR A 223 -4.09 -21.16 0.02
C THR A 223 -4.74 -22.01 1.11
N ARG A 224 -4.03 -22.19 2.25
CA ARG A 224 -4.50 -22.95 3.39
C ARG A 224 -4.11 -22.28 4.70
N GLU A 225 -5.08 -22.15 5.61
CA GLU A 225 -4.89 -21.56 6.95
C GLU A 225 -4.63 -22.66 7.99
N ARG A 226 -3.41 -23.22 8.00
CA ARG A 226 -3.02 -24.30 8.92
C ARG A 226 -3.08 -23.90 10.38
N VAL A 227 -2.70 -22.64 10.69
CA VAL A 227 -2.72 -22.11 12.06
C VAL A 227 -4.14 -22.09 12.64
N THR A 228 -5.11 -21.66 11.84
CA THR A 228 -6.54 -21.67 12.22
C THR A 228 -7.09 -23.08 12.39
N GLU A 229 -6.73 -24.00 11.46
CA GLU A 229 -7.13 -25.42 11.54
C GLU A 229 -6.56 -26.10 12.81
N GLU A 230 -5.29 -25.86 13.13
CA GLU A 230 -4.67 -26.40 14.36
C GLU A 230 -5.32 -25.86 15.64
N SER A 231 -5.63 -24.57 15.66
CA SER A 231 -6.30 -23.94 16.80
C SER A 231 -7.71 -24.53 17.02
N ARG A 232 -8.43 -24.80 15.93
CA ARG A 232 -9.74 -25.46 15.98
C ARG A 232 -9.63 -26.87 16.53
N LYS A 233 -8.72 -27.70 15.99
CA LYS A 233 -8.54 -29.09 16.45
C LYS A 233 -8.19 -29.16 17.94
N ARG A 234 -7.36 -28.24 18.44
CA ARG A 234 -7.04 -28.15 19.89
C ARG A 234 -8.26 -27.78 20.72
N GLY A 235 -9.11 -26.87 20.21
CA GLY A 235 -10.37 -26.52 20.87
C GLY A 235 -11.34 -27.70 20.94
N GLU A 236 -11.52 -28.43 19.83
CA GLU A 236 -12.35 -29.62 19.76
C GLU A 236 -11.85 -30.71 20.73
N GLN A 237 -10.54 -31.01 20.74
CA GLN A 237 -9.93 -31.97 21.68
C GLN A 237 -10.07 -31.56 23.15
N HIS A 238 -10.04 -30.27 23.44
CA HIS A 238 -10.22 -29.80 24.81
C HIS A 238 -11.67 -29.99 25.27
N ILE A 239 -12.65 -29.72 24.42
CA ILE A 239 -14.07 -29.95 24.69
C ILE A 239 -14.33 -31.44 24.90
N ASP A 240 -13.83 -32.31 24.00
CA ASP A 240 -13.98 -33.77 24.15
C ASP A 240 -13.35 -34.31 25.45
N ASN A 241 -12.21 -33.77 25.85
CA ASN A 241 -11.54 -34.14 27.10
C ASN A 241 -12.30 -33.63 28.35
N VAL A 242 -12.93 -32.46 28.30
CA VAL A 242 -13.76 -31.92 29.39
C VAL A 242 -15.08 -32.70 29.51
N GLU A 243 -15.72 -33.03 28.39
CA GLU A 243 -16.92 -33.88 28.36
C GLU A 243 -16.65 -35.29 28.90
N ASN A 244 -15.51 -35.89 28.50
CA ASN A 244 -15.08 -37.21 28.99
C ASN A 244 -14.63 -37.22 30.44
N ALA A 245 -14.20 -36.08 30.99
CA ALA A 245 -13.74 -35.95 32.39
C ALA A 245 -14.86 -35.63 33.38
N GLY A 246 -16.08 -35.36 32.95
CA GLY A 246 -17.24 -35.09 33.81
C GLY A 246 -17.08 -33.84 34.70
N LEU A 247 -16.24 -32.87 34.34
CA LEU A 247 -15.88 -31.70 35.13
C LEU A 247 -16.54 -30.44 34.56
N ASP A 248 -17.74 -30.15 35.04
CA ASP A 248 -18.48 -28.90 34.68
C ASP A 248 -17.83 -27.60 35.18
N HIS A 249 -16.73 -27.67 35.90
CA HIS A 249 -16.10 -26.49 36.52
C HIS A 249 -14.87 -25.93 35.81
N CYS A 250 -14.35 -26.56 34.75
CA CYS A 250 -13.14 -26.10 34.04
C CYS A 250 -13.41 -25.25 32.79
N ALA A 251 -14.65 -24.86 32.51
CA ALA A 251 -15.01 -24.01 31.38
C ALA A 251 -14.47 -22.57 31.48
N GLU A 252 -14.05 -22.12 32.66
CA GLU A 252 -13.47 -20.77 32.86
C GLU A 252 -11.96 -20.72 32.65
N GLU A 253 -11.20 -21.78 32.90
CA GLU A 253 -9.73 -21.80 32.72
C GLU A 253 -9.29 -21.91 31.24
N GLY A 254 -10.11 -22.53 30.39
CA GLY A 254 -9.85 -22.56 28.92
C GLY A 254 -9.88 -21.17 28.25
N LYS A 255 -10.53 -20.19 28.88
CA LYS A 255 -10.54 -18.79 28.46
C LYS A 255 -9.27 -18.02 28.81
N ILE A 256 -8.45 -18.52 29.74
CA ILE A 256 -7.30 -17.80 30.30
C ILE A 256 -6.06 -17.89 29.40
N ASN A 257 -5.87 -18.95 28.63
CA ASN A 257 -4.71 -19.11 27.73
C ASN A 257 -4.85 -18.42 26.34
N VAL A 258 -6.07 -18.02 25.95
CA VAL A 258 -6.32 -17.08 24.86
C VAL A 258 -6.11 -15.62 25.35
N GLY A 259 -6.04 -15.42 26.65
CA GLY A 259 -6.09 -14.12 27.33
C GLY A 259 -4.76 -13.35 27.41
N GLN A 260 -3.60 -13.93 27.11
CA GLN A 260 -2.36 -13.13 27.11
C GLN A 260 -2.22 -12.21 25.90
N ASN A 261 -2.86 -12.54 24.77
CA ASN A 261 -3.05 -11.59 23.67
C ASN A 261 -4.30 -10.69 23.88
N ALA A 262 -5.23 -11.07 24.76
CA ALA A 262 -6.46 -10.32 25.06
C ALA A 262 -6.25 -9.16 26.06
N ALA A 263 -5.16 -9.12 26.81
CA ALA A 263 -4.87 -8.00 27.70
C ALA A 263 -4.53 -6.71 26.95
N SER A 264 -4.01 -6.81 25.72
CA SER A 264 -3.80 -5.65 24.83
C SER A 264 -5.14 -5.15 24.22
N HIS A 265 -6.13 -6.02 24.03
CA HIS A 265 -7.43 -5.67 23.45
C HIS A 265 -8.40 -4.96 24.41
N LYS A 266 -8.14 -4.94 25.72
CA LYS A 266 -9.02 -4.26 26.69
C LYS A 266 -8.71 -2.76 26.89
N ARG A 267 -7.60 -2.26 26.33
CA ARG A 267 -7.24 -0.85 26.50
C ARG A 267 -7.88 0.02 25.41
N SER A 268 -8.37 1.20 25.82
CA SER A 268 -8.92 2.19 24.88
C SER A 268 -7.88 2.60 23.85
N MET A 269 -8.28 2.84 22.57
CA MET A 269 -7.40 3.38 21.53
C MET A 269 -6.68 4.67 21.97
N LYS A 270 -7.35 5.53 22.75
CA LYS A 270 -6.77 6.76 23.30
C LYS A 270 -5.61 6.47 24.29
N GLU A 271 -5.76 5.42 25.09
CA GLU A 271 -4.71 4.99 26.03
C GLU A 271 -3.50 4.41 25.28
N GLN A 272 -3.72 3.56 24.28
CA GLN A 272 -2.65 3.01 23.46
C GLN A 272 -1.89 4.12 22.71
N LEU A 273 -2.60 5.10 22.15
CA LEU A 273 -1.98 6.28 21.52
C LEU A 273 -1.12 7.06 22.53
N ARG A 274 -1.63 7.29 23.74
CA ARG A 274 -0.89 7.99 24.80
C ARG A 274 0.40 7.25 25.18
N LEU A 275 0.35 5.92 25.28
CA LEU A 275 1.52 5.08 25.56
C LEU A 275 2.55 5.17 24.42
N CYS A 276 2.13 5.06 23.17
CA CYS A 276 3.00 5.19 22.01
C CYS A 276 3.66 6.58 21.92
N LEU A 277 2.91 7.65 22.21
CA LEU A 277 3.43 9.02 22.20
C LEU A 277 4.46 9.29 23.33
N GLN A 278 4.51 8.48 24.38
CA GLN A 278 5.56 8.55 25.41
C GLN A 278 6.92 8.08 24.86
N SER A 279 6.92 7.25 23.79
CA SER A 279 8.14 6.88 23.10
C SER A 279 8.46 7.91 22.00
N ARG A 280 9.56 8.62 22.20
CA ARG A 280 10.04 9.57 21.20
C ARG A 280 10.47 8.86 19.91
N SER A 281 11.05 7.66 20.00
CA SER A 281 11.44 6.87 18.83
C SER A 281 10.23 6.55 17.96
N TRP A 282 9.08 6.23 18.56
CA TRP A 282 7.84 6.04 17.84
C TRP A 282 7.32 7.33 17.19
N THR A 283 7.36 8.46 17.91
CA THR A 283 6.94 9.76 17.38
C THR A 283 7.81 10.19 16.18
N VAL A 284 9.13 10.05 16.31
CA VAL A 284 10.08 10.36 15.22
C VAL A 284 9.83 9.46 14.00
N LEU A 285 9.54 8.16 14.23
CA LEU A 285 9.17 7.24 13.15
C LEU A 285 7.90 7.70 12.42
N MET A 286 6.86 8.14 13.15
CA MET A 286 5.62 8.63 12.53
C MET A 286 5.86 9.90 11.70
N ILE A 287 6.64 10.85 12.20
CA ILE A 287 7.03 12.06 11.46
C ILE A 287 7.80 11.68 10.19
N TYR A 288 8.78 10.79 10.32
CA TYR A 288 9.53 10.25 9.19
C TYR A 288 8.59 9.63 8.12
N LEU A 289 7.63 8.81 8.56
CA LEU A 289 6.67 8.17 7.66
C LEU A 289 5.82 9.19 6.91
N VAL A 290 5.26 10.18 7.61
CA VAL A 290 4.46 11.23 6.96
C VAL A 290 5.29 11.97 5.90
N LEU A 291 6.49 12.42 6.25
CA LEU A 291 7.34 13.18 5.33
C LEU A 291 7.79 12.35 4.14
N SER A 292 8.25 11.11 4.38
CA SER A 292 8.75 10.23 3.30
C SER A 292 7.63 9.77 2.38
N GLN A 293 6.45 9.44 2.92
CA GLN A 293 5.29 9.03 2.14
C GLN A 293 4.72 10.19 1.33
N LEU A 294 4.56 11.37 1.93
CA LEU A 294 4.08 12.56 1.21
C LEU A 294 4.99 12.88 0.02
N THR A 295 6.31 12.88 0.25
CA THR A 295 7.30 13.15 -0.79
C THR A 295 7.22 12.12 -1.92
N GLY A 296 7.20 10.83 -1.57
CA GLY A 296 7.17 9.73 -2.53
C GLY A 296 5.86 9.68 -3.34
N LEU A 297 4.72 9.86 -2.68
CA LEU A 297 3.40 9.83 -3.31
C LEU A 297 3.19 11.02 -4.25
N LEU A 298 3.53 12.23 -3.80
CA LEU A 298 3.38 13.42 -4.64
C LEU A 298 4.29 13.36 -5.86
N ALA A 299 5.54 12.88 -5.70
CA ALA A 299 6.43 12.65 -6.82
C ALA A 299 5.88 11.58 -7.78
N SER A 300 5.32 10.49 -7.26
CA SER A 300 4.72 9.42 -8.08
C SER A 300 3.53 9.92 -8.90
N PHE A 301 2.60 10.63 -8.26
CA PHE A 301 1.41 11.19 -8.93
C PHE A 301 1.79 12.28 -9.95
N GLY A 302 2.80 13.09 -9.65
CA GLY A 302 3.31 14.11 -10.56
C GLY A 302 4.08 13.57 -11.76
N THR A 303 4.62 12.35 -11.66
CA THR A 303 5.51 11.77 -12.69
C THR A 303 4.83 11.65 -14.06
N PHE A 304 3.56 11.26 -14.12
CA PHE A 304 2.81 11.21 -15.38
C PHE A 304 2.82 12.58 -16.08
N TYR A 305 2.42 13.63 -15.37
CA TYR A 305 2.36 14.99 -15.92
C TYR A 305 3.75 15.53 -16.25
N TYR A 306 4.74 15.25 -15.41
CA TYR A 306 6.11 15.66 -15.65
C TYR A 306 6.71 15.04 -16.91
N CYS A 307 6.50 13.74 -17.11
CA CYS A 307 6.99 13.05 -18.31
C CYS A 307 6.30 13.52 -19.60
N ASN A 308 4.99 13.80 -19.54
CA ASN A 308 4.21 14.19 -20.71
C ASN A 308 4.33 15.69 -21.07
N TRP A 309 4.56 16.57 -20.09
CA TRP A 309 4.50 18.02 -20.30
C TRP A 309 5.83 18.75 -20.11
N VAL A 310 6.84 18.09 -19.53
CA VAL A 310 8.15 18.73 -19.28
C VAL A 310 9.29 17.99 -19.98
N LEU A 311 9.36 16.64 -19.84
CA LEU A 311 10.44 15.83 -20.42
C LEU A 311 10.21 15.40 -21.85
N GLY A 312 8.96 15.09 -22.21
CA GLY A 312 8.57 14.57 -23.51
C GLY A 312 7.37 15.30 -24.09
N SER A 313 6.71 14.66 -25.02
CA SER A 313 5.43 15.07 -25.59
C SER A 313 4.29 14.31 -24.98
N TYR A 314 3.09 14.88 -25.01
CA TYR A 314 1.90 14.21 -24.49
C TYR A 314 1.68 12.84 -25.18
N ASN A 315 1.38 11.85 -24.37
CA ASN A 315 1.18 10.45 -24.78
C ASN A 315 2.45 9.73 -25.32
N ASP A 316 3.64 10.30 -25.09
CA ASP A 316 4.91 9.60 -25.30
C ASP A 316 5.21 8.65 -24.14
N GLY A 317 4.63 7.46 -24.19
CA GLY A 317 4.80 6.44 -23.16
C GLY A 317 6.24 5.97 -22.98
N TYR A 318 7.10 6.15 -24.01
CA TYR A 318 8.51 5.75 -23.94
C TYR A 318 9.29 6.56 -22.90
N THR A 319 9.12 7.88 -22.85
CA THR A 319 9.78 8.75 -21.87
C THR A 319 9.41 8.36 -20.43
N GLN A 320 8.15 8.10 -20.16
CA GLN A 320 7.70 7.67 -18.82
C GLN A 320 8.21 6.26 -18.47
N ALA A 321 8.17 5.32 -19.41
CA ALA A 321 8.69 3.98 -19.21
C ALA A 321 10.19 3.99 -18.91
N LEU A 322 10.96 4.79 -19.67
CA LEU A 322 12.40 4.95 -19.47
C LEU A 322 12.70 5.58 -18.09
N TYR A 323 11.93 6.59 -17.68
CA TYR A 323 12.03 7.22 -16.37
C TYR A 323 11.84 6.19 -15.24
N TYR A 324 10.82 5.33 -15.32
CA TYR A 324 10.58 4.30 -14.31
C TYR A 324 11.58 3.13 -14.40
N ALA A 325 11.88 2.63 -15.59
CA ALA A 325 12.75 1.48 -15.76
C ALA A 325 14.19 1.78 -15.32
N VAL A 326 14.77 2.85 -15.85
CA VAL A 326 16.15 3.25 -15.51
C VAL A 326 16.22 3.84 -14.10
N GLY A 327 15.27 4.72 -13.76
CA GLY A 327 15.24 5.37 -12.45
C GLY A 327 15.10 4.40 -11.29
N ASN A 328 14.29 3.36 -11.41
CA ASN A 328 14.03 2.40 -10.31
C ASN A 328 14.88 1.13 -10.37
N ALA A 329 15.66 0.90 -11.42
CA ALA A 329 16.53 -0.27 -11.55
C ALA A 329 17.45 -0.50 -10.31
N PRO A 330 18.07 0.53 -9.71
CA PRO A 330 18.90 0.34 -8.52
C PRO A 330 18.15 -0.17 -7.30
N LEU A 331 16.83 0.13 -7.17
CA LEU A 331 16.02 -0.37 -6.05
C LEU A 331 15.90 -1.89 -6.09
N GLY A 332 15.80 -2.50 -7.28
CA GLY A 332 15.80 -3.96 -7.43
C GLY A 332 17.11 -4.59 -6.93
N LEU A 333 18.26 -3.97 -7.21
CA LEU A 333 19.57 -4.40 -6.70
C LEU A 333 19.73 -4.15 -5.19
N GLY A 334 18.91 -3.26 -4.64
CA GLY A 334 18.93 -2.87 -3.23
C GLY A 334 18.72 -4.03 -2.26
N LEU A 335 17.99 -5.08 -2.67
CA LEU A 335 17.82 -6.30 -1.87
C LEU A 335 19.16 -6.90 -1.42
N PHE A 336 20.17 -6.87 -2.29
CA PHE A 336 21.51 -7.40 -2.01
C PHE A 336 22.39 -6.35 -1.32
N LEU A 337 22.27 -5.08 -1.66
CA LEU A 337 23.14 -4.00 -1.19
C LEU A 337 22.73 -3.45 0.18
N CYS A 338 21.46 -3.53 0.56
CA CYS A 338 20.95 -2.94 1.80
C CYS A 338 21.62 -3.52 3.05
N ARG A 339 21.76 -4.87 3.15
CA ARG A 339 22.35 -5.53 4.31
C ARG A 339 23.79 -5.11 4.59
N PRO A 340 24.76 -5.19 3.65
CA PRO A 340 26.12 -4.79 3.90
C PRO A 340 26.27 -3.31 4.26
N VAL A 341 25.50 -2.42 3.61
CA VAL A 341 25.50 -0.98 3.92
C VAL A 341 24.99 -0.73 5.35
N CYS A 342 23.86 -1.30 5.72
CA CYS A 342 23.29 -1.16 7.07
C CYS A 342 24.17 -1.80 8.17
N LYS A 343 24.90 -2.89 7.86
CA LYS A 343 25.85 -3.49 8.80
C LYS A 343 27.04 -2.60 9.05
N LYS A 344 27.57 -1.94 8.00
CA LYS A 344 28.77 -1.07 8.10
C LYS A 344 28.49 0.27 8.78
N PHE A 345 27.41 0.95 8.43
CA PHE A 345 27.11 2.32 8.90
C PHE A 345 26.07 2.38 10.03
N GLY A 346 25.39 1.28 10.30
CA GLY A 346 24.20 1.24 11.17
C GLY A 346 22.95 1.66 10.43
N ARG A 347 21.77 1.09 10.81
CA ARG A 347 20.49 1.28 10.09
C ARG A 347 20.11 2.74 9.90
N GLN A 348 20.03 3.51 10.99
CA GLN A 348 19.58 4.91 10.96
C GLN A 348 20.55 5.82 10.21
N ASN A 349 21.88 5.64 10.40
CA ASN A 349 22.89 6.42 9.67
C ASN A 349 22.90 6.10 8.16
N ALA A 350 22.72 4.81 7.80
CA ALA A 350 22.59 4.40 6.41
C ALA A 350 21.38 5.03 5.73
N MET A 351 20.24 5.12 6.43
CA MET A 351 19.04 5.79 5.93
C MET A 351 19.23 7.31 5.82
N ALA A 352 19.80 7.97 6.84
CA ALA A 352 20.06 9.40 6.80
C ALA A 352 21.04 9.76 5.66
N GLY A 353 22.15 9.03 5.52
CA GLY A 353 23.08 9.19 4.40
C GLY A 353 22.44 8.89 3.04
N GLY A 354 21.57 7.88 2.99
CA GLY A 354 20.80 7.55 1.82
C GLY A 354 19.87 8.70 1.37
N PHE A 355 19.17 9.34 2.30
CA PHE A 355 18.33 10.50 1.97
C PHE A 355 19.14 11.73 1.50
N LEU A 356 20.35 11.94 2.03
CA LEU A 356 21.24 12.99 1.50
C LEU A 356 21.70 12.70 0.07
N LEU A 357 22.02 11.42 -0.22
CA LEU A 357 22.35 10.98 -1.57
C LEU A 357 21.15 11.12 -2.52
N ALA A 358 19.95 10.79 -2.06
CA ALA A 358 18.72 10.96 -2.81
C ALA A 358 18.42 12.44 -3.09
N ALA A 359 18.67 13.32 -2.11
CA ALA A 359 18.57 14.77 -2.30
C ALA A 359 19.54 15.30 -3.35
N ALA A 360 20.79 14.82 -3.33
CA ALA A 360 21.76 15.16 -4.38
C ALA A 360 21.30 14.70 -5.77
N GLY A 361 20.72 13.49 -5.87
CA GLY A 361 20.14 12.98 -7.12
C GLY A 361 18.99 13.83 -7.63
N THR A 362 18.06 14.24 -6.77
CA THR A 362 16.95 15.13 -7.17
C THR A 362 17.42 16.55 -7.48
N ALA A 363 18.45 17.08 -6.80
CA ALA A 363 19.07 18.36 -7.12
C ALA A 363 19.69 18.37 -8.53
N VAL A 364 20.30 17.27 -8.96
CA VAL A 364 20.79 17.11 -10.34
C VAL A 364 19.61 17.19 -11.33
N CYS A 365 18.45 16.61 -11.02
CA CYS A 365 17.27 16.72 -11.87
C CYS A 365 16.73 18.16 -11.93
N VAL A 366 16.76 18.90 -10.82
CA VAL A 366 16.31 20.31 -10.75
C VAL A 366 17.20 21.22 -11.58
N TRP A 367 18.50 20.94 -11.69
CA TRP A 367 19.43 21.76 -12.47
C TRP A 367 19.07 21.82 -13.95
N ASN A 368 18.64 20.71 -14.56
CA ASN A 368 18.14 20.70 -15.94
C ASN A 368 16.96 19.74 -16.10
N PRO A 369 15.74 20.19 -15.72
CA PRO A 369 14.56 19.32 -15.62
C PRO A 369 13.99 18.90 -16.98
N GLN A 370 14.43 19.52 -18.08
CA GLN A 370 13.97 19.20 -19.44
C GLN A 370 14.89 18.20 -20.15
N ASN A 371 16.11 17.98 -19.64
CA ASN A 371 17.05 17.07 -20.28
C ASN A 371 16.89 15.66 -19.69
N ILE A 372 16.35 14.74 -20.49
CA ILE A 372 16.08 13.38 -20.07
C ILE A 372 17.34 12.65 -19.55
N LYS A 373 18.52 12.88 -20.14
CA LYS A 373 19.77 12.22 -19.71
C LYS A 373 20.17 12.66 -18.30
N VAL A 374 20.06 13.96 -18.02
CA VAL A 374 20.35 14.53 -16.69
C VAL A 374 19.36 14.02 -15.66
N VAL A 375 18.07 14.01 -16.02
CA VAL A 375 17.00 13.52 -15.14
C VAL A 375 17.17 12.01 -14.85
N LEU A 376 17.49 11.19 -15.83
CA LEU A 376 17.73 9.74 -15.62
C LEU A 376 18.94 9.51 -14.71
N ALA A 377 20.04 10.24 -14.90
CA ALA A 377 21.21 10.14 -14.02
C ALA A 377 20.85 10.52 -12.57
N GLY A 378 20.11 11.62 -12.38
CA GLY A 378 19.63 12.04 -11.07
C GLY A 378 18.66 11.05 -10.43
N GLN A 379 17.76 10.44 -11.21
CA GLN A 379 16.84 9.41 -10.72
C GLN A 379 17.57 8.14 -10.27
N VAL A 380 18.59 7.68 -11.01
CA VAL A 380 19.44 6.55 -10.59
C VAL A 380 20.11 6.86 -9.26
N LEU A 381 20.70 8.06 -9.10
CA LEU A 381 21.35 8.47 -7.87
C LEU A 381 20.35 8.54 -6.70
N LYS A 382 19.14 9.11 -6.93
CA LYS A 382 18.04 9.14 -5.97
C LYS A 382 17.68 7.73 -5.52
N SER A 383 17.51 6.80 -6.44
CA SER A 383 17.07 5.43 -6.16
C SER A 383 18.13 4.66 -5.35
N ILE A 384 19.41 4.83 -5.65
CA ILE A 384 20.50 4.28 -4.84
C ILE A 384 20.41 4.81 -3.40
N GLY A 385 20.18 6.09 -3.24
CA GLY A 385 20.00 6.71 -1.92
C GLY A 385 18.81 6.17 -1.14
N LEU A 386 17.70 5.86 -1.80
CA LEU A 386 16.48 5.36 -1.15
C LEU A 386 16.52 3.87 -0.79
N ILE A 387 17.54 3.09 -1.21
CA ILE A 387 17.66 1.67 -0.89
C ILE A 387 17.52 1.39 0.62
N PRO A 388 18.29 2.02 1.53
CA PRO A 388 18.17 1.70 2.95
C PRO A 388 16.78 1.99 3.52
N SER A 389 16.15 3.09 3.08
CA SER A 389 14.80 3.47 3.56
C SER A 389 13.73 2.49 3.09
N THR A 390 13.78 2.01 1.85
CA THR A 390 12.81 1.08 1.30
C THR A 390 12.78 -0.26 2.04
N TYR A 391 13.96 -0.78 2.45
CA TYR A 391 14.04 -2.12 3.04
C TYR A 391 14.08 -2.15 4.56
N MET A 392 14.33 -1.01 5.24
CA MET A 392 14.53 -0.97 6.70
C MET A 392 13.35 -0.39 7.49
N VAL A 393 12.30 0.12 6.85
CA VAL A 393 11.14 0.73 7.55
C VAL A 393 10.49 -0.24 8.53
N SER A 394 10.23 -1.48 8.12
CA SER A 394 9.62 -2.49 8.99
C SER A 394 10.49 -2.83 10.20
N ALA A 395 11.83 -2.82 10.02
CA ALA A 395 12.75 -3.03 11.13
C ALA A 395 12.78 -1.82 12.10
N MET A 396 12.64 -0.60 11.58
CA MET A 396 12.51 0.60 12.43
C MET A 396 11.20 0.61 13.22
N LEU A 397 10.11 0.12 12.64
CA LEU A 397 8.85 -0.04 13.36
C LEU A 397 9.01 -1.00 14.54
N GLY A 398 9.70 -2.14 14.32
CA GLY A 398 10.03 -3.08 15.39
C GLY A 398 10.86 -2.43 16.51
N ASP A 399 11.95 -1.72 16.15
CA ASP A 399 12.80 -1.01 17.14
C ASP A 399 12.03 0.06 17.93
N ALA A 400 11.09 0.77 17.29
CA ALA A 400 10.25 1.76 17.95
C ALA A 400 9.25 1.12 18.91
N LEU A 401 8.72 -0.06 18.57
CA LEU A 401 7.83 -0.83 19.46
C LEU A 401 8.57 -1.40 20.67
N ASP A 402 9.80 -1.85 20.48
CA ASP A 402 10.66 -2.30 21.57
C ASP A 402 10.96 -1.15 22.56
N ASP A 403 11.17 0.10 22.05
CA ASP A 403 11.32 1.31 22.90
C ASP A 403 10.02 1.67 23.63
N VAL A 404 8.86 1.47 23.02
CA VAL A 404 7.54 1.64 23.69
C VAL A 404 7.42 0.63 24.82
N GLU A 405 7.69 -0.64 24.58
CA GLU A 405 7.61 -1.72 25.58
C GLU A 405 8.58 -1.49 26.73
N GLU A 406 9.84 -1.09 26.47
CA GLU A 406 10.84 -0.79 27.51
C GLU A 406 10.38 0.34 28.43
N LYS A 407 9.69 1.37 27.90
CA LYS A 407 9.27 2.54 28.68
C LYS A 407 7.93 2.38 29.38
N THR A 408 7.01 1.63 28.78
CA THR A 408 5.62 1.57 29.26
C THR A 408 5.23 0.21 29.83
N GLY A 409 6.09 -0.81 29.66
CA GLY A 409 5.81 -2.19 30.01
C GLY A 409 4.73 -2.86 29.14
N VAL A 410 4.31 -2.20 28.05
CA VAL A 410 3.23 -2.67 27.17
C VAL A 410 3.65 -2.61 25.73
N ARG A 411 3.44 -3.72 25.02
CA ARG A 411 3.70 -3.83 23.59
C ARG A 411 2.42 -3.56 22.80
N CYS A 412 2.46 -2.59 21.89
CA CYS A 412 1.30 -2.12 21.12
C CYS A 412 1.47 -2.41 19.61
N ASP A 413 1.78 -3.66 19.22
CA ASP A 413 2.08 -4.04 17.81
C ASP A 413 0.89 -3.79 16.88
N GLY A 414 -0.29 -4.29 17.23
CA GLY A 414 -1.50 -4.15 16.41
C GLY A 414 -1.94 -2.71 16.24
N PHE A 415 -1.90 -1.93 17.33
CA PHE A 415 -2.22 -0.50 17.30
C PHE A 415 -1.25 0.28 16.41
N SER A 416 0.06 0.08 16.56
CA SER A 416 1.08 0.79 15.77
C SER A 416 1.01 0.43 14.29
N SER A 417 0.74 -0.84 13.95
CA SER A 417 0.53 -1.25 12.56
C SER A 417 -0.72 -0.61 11.95
N SER A 418 -1.79 -0.49 12.73
CA SER A 418 -3.02 0.20 12.30
C SER A 418 -2.76 1.69 12.07
N VAL A 419 -2.05 2.36 12.99
CA VAL A 419 -1.67 3.79 12.84
C VAL A 419 -0.78 3.98 11.61
N TYR A 420 0.16 3.07 11.35
CA TYR A 420 0.99 3.10 10.14
C TYR A 420 0.12 3.09 8.86
N ASN A 421 -0.84 2.18 8.77
CA ASN A 421 -1.74 2.08 7.61
C ASN A 421 -2.66 3.30 7.48
N ILE A 422 -3.17 3.85 8.60
CA ILE A 422 -3.97 5.08 8.61
C ILE A 422 -3.14 6.26 8.11
N VAL A 423 -1.92 6.44 8.61
CA VAL A 423 -1.00 7.50 8.18
C VAL A 423 -0.73 7.38 6.69
N PHE A 424 -0.44 6.19 6.19
CA PHE A 424 -0.24 5.95 4.75
C PHE A 424 -1.46 6.35 3.92
N THR A 425 -2.65 5.91 4.34
CA THR A 425 -3.91 6.17 3.63
C THR A 425 -4.25 7.66 3.61
N LEU A 426 -4.16 8.34 4.74
CA LEU A 426 -4.44 9.78 4.84
C LEU A 426 -3.42 10.61 4.06
N THR A 427 -2.13 10.26 4.13
CA THR A 427 -1.07 10.95 3.38
C THR A 427 -1.29 10.81 1.87
N THR A 428 -1.83 9.67 1.41
CA THR A 428 -2.22 9.49 0.00
C THR A 428 -3.30 10.49 -0.42
N GLY A 429 -4.34 10.69 0.40
CA GLY A 429 -5.38 11.68 0.16
C GLY A 429 -4.84 13.12 0.12
N VAL A 430 -3.96 13.46 1.05
CA VAL A 430 -3.32 14.78 1.11
C VAL A 430 -2.43 15.03 -0.12
N ALA A 431 -1.62 14.05 -0.52
CA ALA A 431 -0.78 14.17 -1.71
C ALA A 431 -1.60 14.39 -2.99
N MET A 432 -2.70 13.65 -3.15
CA MET A 432 -3.60 13.79 -4.29
C MET A 432 -4.32 15.15 -4.27
N CYS A 433 -4.75 15.61 -3.08
CA CYS A 433 -5.33 16.94 -2.90
C CYS A 433 -4.37 18.05 -3.32
N ILE A 434 -3.10 17.99 -2.88
CA ILE A 434 -2.08 18.98 -3.25
C ILE A 434 -1.88 19.00 -4.77
N LEU A 435 -1.79 17.86 -5.40
CA LEU A 435 -1.66 17.76 -6.85
C LEU A 435 -2.85 18.42 -7.57
N ASN A 436 -4.07 18.02 -7.22
CA ASN A 436 -5.29 18.51 -7.87
C ASN A 436 -5.54 20.00 -7.60
N LEU A 437 -5.21 20.48 -6.39
CA LEU A 437 -5.26 21.90 -6.07
C LEU A 437 -4.31 22.70 -6.98
N GLY A 438 -3.07 22.23 -7.15
CA GLY A 438 -2.10 22.85 -8.04
C GLY A 438 -2.57 22.85 -9.49
N LEU A 439 -3.10 21.73 -10.01
CA LEU A 439 -3.66 21.66 -11.36
C LEU A 439 -4.76 22.72 -11.57
N THR A 440 -5.68 22.83 -10.61
CA THR A 440 -6.82 23.75 -10.69
C THR A 440 -6.38 25.22 -10.59
N GLN A 441 -5.54 25.56 -9.60
CA GLN A 441 -5.16 26.95 -9.33
C GLN A 441 -4.20 27.53 -10.37
N LEU A 442 -3.37 26.68 -10.97
CA LEU A 442 -2.40 27.11 -11.99
C LEU A 442 -2.97 27.06 -13.42
N GLY A 443 -4.20 26.59 -13.58
CA GLY A 443 -4.89 26.60 -14.87
C GLY A 443 -4.39 25.49 -15.81
N TYR A 444 -4.31 24.26 -15.30
CA TYR A 444 -4.05 23.08 -16.15
C TYR A 444 -5.17 22.89 -17.16
N VAL A 445 -4.80 22.78 -18.43
CA VAL A 445 -5.73 22.49 -19.53
C VAL A 445 -5.59 21.02 -19.92
N ALA A 446 -6.68 20.27 -19.79
CA ALA A 446 -6.71 18.87 -20.19
C ALA A 446 -6.62 18.75 -21.73
N PRO A 447 -5.93 17.73 -22.26
CA PRO A 447 -5.85 17.50 -23.71
C PRO A 447 -7.20 17.05 -24.28
N GLU A 448 -7.45 17.41 -25.54
CA GLU A 448 -8.57 16.92 -26.34
C GLU A 448 -8.07 15.98 -27.43
N MET A 449 -8.97 15.20 -28.07
CA MET A 449 -8.56 14.19 -29.06
C MET A 449 -7.77 14.79 -30.24
N ASP A 450 -8.13 15.98 -30.66
CA ASP A 450 -7.56 16.65 -31.84
C ASP A 450 -6.70 17.87 -31.46
N ASP A 451 -6.62 18.24 -30.16
CA ASP A 451 -5.87 19.39 -29.71
C ASP A 451 -5.08 19.08 -28.42
N ILE A 452 -3.77 19.20 -28.51
CA ILE A 452 -2.86 19.08 -27.36
C ILE A 452 -2.44 20.47 -26.95
N PRO A 453 -3.03 21.03 -25.86
CA PRO A 453 -2.80 22.40 -25.44
C PRO A 453 -1.35 22.59 -24.96
N LEU A 454 -0.78 23.74 -25.23
CA LEU A 454 0.47 24.15 -24.60
C LEU A 454 0.21 24.56 -23.16
N GLN A 455 0.78 23.83 -22.21
CA GLN A 455 0.69 24.17 -20.79
C GLN A 455 1.51 25.42 -20.48
N ASN A 456 0.99 26.28 -19.61
CA ASN A 456 1.71 27.48 -19.17
C ASN A 456 2.95 27.11 -18.32
N GLU A 457 3.89 28.04 -18.18
CA GLU A 457 5.15 27.82 -17.45
C GLU A 457 4.91 27.51 -15.96
N ALA A 458 3.88 28.09 -15.34
CA ALA A 458 3.55 27.85 -13.94
C ALA A 458 3.11 26.40 -13.71
N VAL A 459 2.30 25.82 -14.61
CA VAL A 459 1.88 24.40 -14.56
C VAL A 459 3.08 23.48 -14.76
N ARG A 460 3.93 23.75 -15.75
CA ARG A 460 5.15 22.95 -16.00
C ARG A 460 6.13 23.03 -14.83
N GLY A 461 6.29 24.22 -14.24
CA GLY A 461 7.06 24.44 -13.02
C GLY A 461 6.51 23.66 -11.83
N PHE A 462 5.19 23.60 -11.68
CA PHE A 462 4.54 22.83 -10.63
C PHE A 462 4.75 21.32 -10.78
N PHE A 463 4.68 20.77 -11.98
CA PHE A 463 5.00 19.36 -12.23
C PHE A 463 6.45 19.04 -11.88
N THR A 464 7.36 19.92 -12.26
CA THR A 464 8.79 19.82 -11.90
C THR A 464 8.96 19.89 -10.38
N PHE A 465 8.28 20.83 -9.71
CA PHE A 465 8.33 20.97 -8.26
C PHE A 465 7.81 19.71 -7.55
N CYS A 466 6.64 19.18 -7.92
CA CYS A 466 6.08 17.99 -7.30
C CYS A 466 7.00 16.77 -7.47
N THR A 467 7.59 16.58 -8.67
CA THR A 467 8.32 15.35 -9.02
C THR A 467 9.77 15.36 -8.53
N VAL A 468 10.45 16.49 -8.61
CA VAL A 468 11.88 16.59 -8.28
C VAL A 468 12.21 17.70 -7.29
N GLY A 469 11.50 18.84 -7.30
CA GLY A 469 11.77 19.99 -6.43
C GLY A 469 11.46 19.71 -4.97
N LEU A 470 10.25 19.25 -4.65
CA LEU A 470 9.84 18.93 -3.28
C LEU A 470 10.71 17.84 -2.65
N PRO A 471 11.03 16.73 -3.34
CA PRO A 471 12.00 15.75 -2.83
C PRO A 471 13.37 16.37 -2.51
N THR A 472 13.85 17.30 -3.30
CA THR A 472 15.14 17.99 -3.05
C THR A 472 15.13 18.76 -1.72
N ILE A 473 13.98 19.30 -1.31
CA ILE A 473 13.82 20.04 -0.05
C ILE A 473 13.58 19.08 1.13
N LEU A 474 12.69 18.09 0.96
CA LEU A 474 12.24 17.25 2.07
C LEU A 474 13.23 16.12 2.41
N TYR A 475 14.01 15.59 1.47
CA TYR A 475 14.98 14.53 1.77
C TYR A 475 16.07 14.96 2.75
N PRO A 476 16.70 16.16 2.64
CA PRO A 476 17.60 16.65 3.66
C PRO A 476 16.93 16.82 5.03
N LEU A 477 15.69 17.31 5.07
CA LEU A 477 14.93 17.45 6.31
C LEU A 477 14.71 16.07 6.99
N ILE A 478 14.33 15.06 6.22
CA ILE A 478 14.19 13.67 6.70
C ILE A 478 15.53 13.14 7.22
N ALA A 479 16.63 13.41 6.51
CA ALA A 479 17.96 13.01 6.94
C ALA A 479 18.37 13.64 8.28
N VAL A 480 18.05 14.91 8.50
CA VAL A 480 18.29 15.60 9.78
C VAL A 480 17.46 15.01 10.91
N VAL A 481 16.18 14.70 10.68
CA VAL A 481 15.29 14.04 11.66
C VAL A 481 15.87 12.71 12.11
N LEU A 482 16.29 11.85 11.17
CA LEU A 482 16.89 10.55 11.45
C LEU A 482 18.24 10.68 12.17
N TRP A 483 19.06 11.63 11.78
CA TRP A 483 20.36 11.84 12.39
C TRP A 483 20.28 12.35 13.85
N MET A 484 19.35 13.26 14.14
CA MET A 484 19.09 13.71 15.51
C MET A 484 18.72 12.55 16.44
N GLU A 485 17.89 11.62 15.97
CA GLU A 485 17.52 10.42 16.75
C GLU A 485 18.72 9.49 16.95
N THR A 486 19.55 9.29 15.94
CA THR A 486 20.76 8.46 16.03
C THR A 486 21.74 8.97 17.09
N LYS A 487 21.99 10.28 17.15
CA LYS A 487 22.89 10.88 18.15
C LYS A 487 22.40 10.61 19.57
N ARG A 488 21.08 10.75 19.77
CA ARG A 488 20.46 10.58 21.09
C ARG A 488 20.52 9.14 21.60
N VAL A 489 20.19 8.17 20.73
CA VAL A 489 20.27 6.75 21.09
C VAL A 489 21.70 6.36 21.52
N LYS A 490 22.70 6.89 20.84
CA LYS A 490 24.12 6.68 21.22
C LYS A 490 24.46 7.32 22.58
N THR A 491 23.97 8.51 22.86
CA THR A 491 24.21 9.24 24.12
C THR A 491 23.48 8.54 25.30
N GLY A 492 22.26 8.06 25.10
CA GLY A 492 21.50 7.34 26.11
C GLY A 492 22.11 5.99 26.46
N LYS A 493 22.65 5.24 25.47
CA LYS A 493 23.39 3.99 25.73
C LYS A 493 24.68 4.23 26.52
N LYS A 494 25.42 5.31 26.24
CA LYS A 494 26.62 5.67 27.02
C LYS A 494 26.30 6.08 28.46
N ALA A 495 25.14 6.70 28.71
CA ALA A 495 24.69 7.08 30.05
C ALA A 495 24.22 5.88 30.89
N LYS A 496 23.68 4.81 30.26
CA LYS A 496 23.30 3.55 30.93
C LYS A 496 24.51 2.62 31.21
N GLN A 497 25.66 2.84 30.56
CA GLN A 497 26.90 2.06 30.77
C GLN A 497 27.85 2.71 31.77
N LYS A 498 27.60 3.93 32.23
CA LYS A 498 28.24 4.60 33.37
C LYS A 498 27.32 4.49 34.59
#